data_67d9fcaad1f72919dcd8f8f7217d5bd8
#
_entry.id   67d9fcaad1f72919dcd8f8f7217d5bd8
#
_cell.length_a   1.000
_cell.length_b   1.000
_cell.length_c   1.000
_cell.angle_alpha   90.00
_cell.angle_beta   90.00
_cell.angle_gamma   90.00
#
_symmetry.space_group_name_H-M   'P 1'
#
loop_
_entity.id
_entity.type
_entity.pdbx_description
1 polymer ?
#
loop_
_entity_poly.entity_id
_entity_poly.type
_entity_poly.pdbx_seq_one_letter_code
_entity_poly.pdbx_strand_id
1 'polypeptide(L)'
;FRMCVRCITWMWIFYRYYIGREDQSVNEKVMISRVDQQIFVTKCMIDMYDMRKISNKKLRTYMTNYLAIMMTVSSILLIRSKNAENLEKKRELWQYLKKNHYRTYWKIRYGILGQTMNLPGRSGRKISSLAYIVARRIVGFN
;
A
#
# COMPACT_ATOMS: atom_id res chain seq x y z
N PHE A 1 -11.40 -28.10 -11.31
CA PHE A 1 -11.63 -26.77 -10.65
C PHE A 1 -13.12 -26.51 -10.29
N ARG A 2 -14.04 -27.45 -10.57
CA ARG A 2 -15.46 -27.34 -10.16
C ARG A 2 -15.76 -27.87 -8.74
N MET A 3 -14.80 -28.51 -8.09
CA MET A 3 -15.03 -29.09 -6.74
C MET A 3 -14.90 -28.07 -5.59
N CYS A 4 -14.20 -26.96 -5.80
CA CYS A 4 -13.97 -25.99 -4.72
C CYS A 4 -15.20 -25.12 -4.37
N VAL A 5 -16.09 -24.87 -5.33
CA VAL A 5 -17.28 -24.02 -5.10
C VAL A 5 -18.34 -24.76 -4.27
N ARG A 6 -18.41 -26.08 -4.35
CA ARG A 6 -19.36 -26.86 -3.55
C ARG A 6 -18.93 -27.05 -2.10
N CYS A 7 -17.64 -27.06 -1.80
CA CYS A 7 -17.14 -27.13 -0.42
C CYS A 7 -17.40 -25.86 0.37
N ILE A 8 -17.47 -24.71 -0.29
CA ILE A 8 -17.73 -23.41 0.39
C ILE A 8 -19.18 -23.28 0.83
N THR A 9 -20.12 -23.90 0.11
CA THR A 9 -21.56 -23.79 0.39
C THR A 9 -22.00 -24.62 1.62
N TRP A 10 -21.20 -25.60 2.06
CA TRP A 10 -21.45 -26.41 3.25
C TRP A 10 -20.68 -26.00 4.49
N MET A 11 -19.79 -25.00 4.38
CA MET A 11 -19.12 -24.42 5.53
C MET A 11 -20.08 -23.43 6.21
N TRP A 12 -20.93 -23.95 7.04
CA TRP A 12 -21.67 -23.16 8.02
C TRP A 12 -20.65 -22.29 8.76
N ILE A 13 -20.97 -21.00 8.92
CA ILE A 13 -20.12 -19.95 9.48
C ILE A 13 -19.56 -20.42 10.84
N PHE A 14 -18.41 -21.10 10.81
CA PHE A 14 -17.64 -21.44 12.02
C PHE A 14 -16.93 -20.24 12.62
N TYR A 15 -16.85 -19.14 11.85
CA TYR A 15 -16.14 -17.95 12.27
C TYR A 15 -16.92 -16.71 11.89
N ARG A 16 -17.42 -15.99 12.90
CA ARG A 16 -17.98 -14.64 12.74
C ARG A 16 -16.89 -13.63 13.00
N TYR A 17 -16.36 -13.04 11.95
CA TYR A 17 -15.40 -11.95 12.08
C TYR A 17 -16.14 -10.65 12.36
N TYR A 18 -15.96 -10.11 13.55
CA TYR A 18 -16.55 -8.82 13.93
C TYR A 18 -15.73 -7.68 13.34
N ILE A 19 -16.26 -7.01 12.32
CA ILE A 19 -15.62 -5.88 11.66
C ILE A 19 -15.91 -4.61 12.47
N GLY A 20 -14.90 -3.76 12.70
CA GLY A 20 -15.07 -2.47 13.37
C GLY A 20 -14.56 -2.38 14.81
N ARG A 21 -13.88 -3.42 15.33
CA ARG A 21 -13.21 -3.34 16.63
C ARG A 21 -12.02 -2.38 16.56
N GLU A 22 -11.80 -1.61 17.61
CA GLU A 22 -10.71 -0.62 17.68
C GLU A 22 -9.30 -1.25 17.67
N ASP A 23 -9.18 -2.51 18.11
CA ASP A 23 -7.93 -3.28 18.17
C ASP A 23 -7.58 -4.01 16.88
N GLN A 24 -8.41 -3.90 15.84
CA GLN A 24 -8.15 -4.56 14.57
C GLN A 24 -6.91 -4.02 13.87
N SER A 25 -6.13 -4.91 13.26
CA SER A 25 -4.93 -4.57 12.51
C SER A 25 -5.18 -3.61 11.34
N VAL A 26 -6.40 -3.55 10.83
CA VAL A 26 -6.84 -2.61 9.77
C VAL A 26 -7.26 -1.25 10.31
N ASN A 27 -7.31 -1.05 11.63
CA ASN A 27 -7.59 0.26 12.20
C ASN A 27 -6.41 1.21 11.91
N GLU A 28 -6.71 2.40 11.44
CA GLU A 28 -5.71 3.38 11.03
C GLU A 28 -4.70 3.71 12.14
N LYS A 29 -5.15 3.86 13.38
CA LYS A 29 -4.28 4.13 14.53
C LYS A 29 -3.28 2.99 14.75
N VAL A 30 -3.75 1.74 14.67
CA VAL A 30 -2.92 0.53 14.79
C VAL A 30 -1.95 0.42 13.61
N MET A 31 -2.40 0.73 12.40
CA MET A 31 -1.52 0.72 11.22
C MET A 31 -0.42 1.80 11.32
N ILE A 32 -0.74 3.00 11.82
CA ILE A 32 0.24 4.06 12.04
C ILE A 32 1.25 3.67 13.12
N SER A 33 0.83 3.03 14.22
CA SER A 33 1.75 2.57 15.27
C SER A 33 2.72 1.48 14.78
N ARG A 34 2.34 0.74 13.74
CA ARG A 34 3.15 -0.32 13.11
C ARG A 34 3.76 0.09 11.77
N VAL A 35 3.86 1.38 11.50
CA VAL A 35 4.33 1.89 10.19
C VAL A 35 5.75 1.45 9.86
N ASP A 36 6.61 1.27 10.84
CA ASP A 36 7.98 0.78 10.62
C ASP A 36 7.99 -0.67 10.12
N GLN A 37 7.08 -1.52 10.60
CA GLN A 37 6.89 -2.87 10.05
C GLN A 37 6.41 -2.81 8.59
N GLN A 38 5.49 -1.91 8.28
CA GLN A 38 5.01 -1.70 6.92
C GLN A 38 6.13 -1.24 5.98
N ILE A 39 7.00 -0.34 6.44
CA ILE A 39 8.19 0.10 5.69
C ILE A 39 9.14 -1.06 5.45
N PHE A 40 9.41 -1.87 6.49
CA PHE A 40 10.28 -3.03 6.38
C PHE A 40 9.76 -4.02 5.33
N VAL A 41 8.48 -4.40 5.40
CA VAL A 41 7.86 -5.30 4.42
C VAL A 41 7.93 -4.71 3.01
N THR A 42 7.68 -3.40 2.85
CA THR A 42 7.76 -2.74 1.54
C THR A 42 9.18 -2.75 0.99
N LYS A 43 10.21 -2.56 1.82
CA LYS A 43 11.63 -2.69 1.41
C LYS A 43 11.96 -4.12 0.99
N CYS A 44 11.54 -5.12 1.76
CA CYS A 44 11.71 -6.53 1.37
C CYS A 44 11.07 -6.82 0.00
N MET A 45 9.88 -6.29 -0.26
CA MET A 45 9.25 -6.45 -1.57
C MET A 45 10.04 -5.76 -2.70
N ILE A 46 10.61 -4.58 -2.45
CA ILE A 46 11.47 -3.89 -3.41
C ILE A 46 12.67 -4.78 -3.76
N ASP A 47 13.31 -5.39 -2.75
CA ASP A 47 14.50 -6.21 -2.94
C ASP A 47 14.22 -7.53 -3.65
N MET A 48 13.07 -8.15 -3.36
CA MET A 48 12.66 -9.42 -3.97
C MET A 48 12.20 -9.25 -5.44
N TYR A 49 11.71 -8.09 -5.83
CA TYR A 49 11.06 -7.88 -7.13
C TYR A 49 12.03 -7.35 -8.19
N ASP A 50 12.94 -8.19 -8.69
CA ASP A 50 13.68 -7.85 -9.90
C ASP A 50 12.79 -8.01 -11.15
N MET A 51 12.14 -6.91 -11.52
CA MET A 51 11.23 -6.84 -12.67
C MET A 51 11.91 -7.20 -14.00
N ARG A 52 13.24 -7.17 -14.07
CA ARG A 52 14.01 -7.51 -15.28
C ARG A 52 14.06 -9.02 -15.52
N LYS A 53 14.02 -9.80 -14.44
CA LYS A 53 14.05 -11.27 -14.50
C LYS A 53 12.69 -11.87 -14.87
N ILE A 54 11.62 -11.08 -14.85
CA ILE A 54 10.27 -11.56 -15.15
C ILE A 54 10.01 -11.40 -16.65
N SER A 55 10.04 -12.51 -17.38
CA SER A 55 9.76 -12.53 -18.83
C SER A 55 8.28 -12.31 -19.15
N ASN A 56 7.35 -12.81 -18.32
CA ASN A 56 5.92 -12.66 -18.54
C ASN A 56 5.47 -11.22 -18.29
N LYS A 57 5.02 -10.55 -19.36
CA LYS A 57 4.56 -9.14 -19.33
C LYS A 57 3.37 -8.92 -18.38
N LYS A 58 2.40 -9.83 -18.37
CA LYS A 58 1.21 -9.71 -17.49
C LYS A 58 1.61 -9.80 -16.02
N LEU A 59 2.45 -10.78 -15.67
CA LEU A 59 2.96 -10.94 -14.31
C LEU A 59 3.79 -9.72 -13.87
N ARG A 60 4.69 -9.24 -14.73
CA ARG A 60 5.47 -8.03 -14.45
C ARG A 60 4.61 -6.80 -14.20
N THR A 61 3.53 -6.62 -14.99
CA THR A 61 2.58 -5.52 -14.79
C THR A 61 1.84 -5.67 -13.46
N TYR A 62 1.37 -6.87 -13.15
CA TYR A 62 0.71 -7.16 -11.88
C TYR A 62 1.61 -6.84 -10.68
N MET A 63 2.84 -7.34 -10.68
CA MET A 63 3.79 -7.10 -9.60
C MET A 63 4.16 -5.61 -9.46
N THR A 64 4.30 -4.90 -10.58
CA THR A 64 4.54 -3.44 -10.56
C THR A 64 3.36 -2.70 -9.93
N ASN A 65 2.14 -3.06 -10.28
CA ASN A 65 0.94 -2.44 -9.72
C ASN A 65 0.79 -2.77 -8.23
N TYR A 66 1.09 -4.00 -7.83
CA TYR A 66 1.06 -4.41 -6.43
C TYR A 66 2.09 -3.63 -5.60
N LEU A 67 3.31 -3.48 -6.11
CA LEU A 67 4.33 -2.64 -5.46
C LEU A 67 3.89 -1.17 -5.39
N ALA A 68 3.22 -0.65 -6.42
CA ALA A 68 2.67 0.70 -6.40
C ALA A 68 1.62 0.89 -5.30
N ILE A 69 0.75 -0.11 -5.08
CA ILE A 69 -0.22 -0.10 -3.99
C ILE A 69 0.48 -0.10 -2.63
N MET A 70 1.48 -0.96 -2.43
CA MET A 70 2.23 -1.02 -1.17
C MET A 70 2.97 0.28 -0.88
N MET A 71 3.60 0.89 -1.88
CA MET A 71 4.22 2.22 -1.77
C MET A 71 3.20 3.31 -1.41
N THR A 72 1.99 3.21 -1.96
CA THR A 72 0.90 4.16 -1.68
C THR A 72 0.40 4.01 -0.25
N VAL A 73 0.14 2.78 0.20
CA VAL A 73 -0.31 2.49 1.58
C VAL A 73 0.74 2.99 2.59
N SER A 74 2.01 2.65 2.39
CA SER A 74 3.10 3.13 3.25
C SER A 74 3.17 4.67 3.26
N SER A 75 3.06 5.30 2.10
CA SER A 75 3.13 6.76 1.98
C SER A 75 1.97 7.47 2.67
N ILE A 76 0.74 6.96 2.54
CA ILE A 76 -0.42 7.60 3.16
C ILE A 76 -0.40 7.46 4.68
N LEU A 77 0.01 6.32 5.22
CA LEU A 77 0.15 6.13 6.67
C LEU A 77 1.19 7.10 7.25
N LEU A 78 2.33 7.28 6.56
CA LEU A 78 3.38 8.22 6.95
C LEU A 78 2.92 9.69 6.86
N ILE A 79 2.08 10.05 5.88
CA ILE A 79 1.49 11.39 5.78
C ILE A 79 0.48 11.63 6.92
N ARG A 80 -0.35 10.62 7.22
CA ARG A 80 -1.42 10.75 8.22
C ARG A 80 -0.93 10.72 9.66
N SER A 81 0.25 10.17 9.92
CA SER A 81 0.90 10.23 11.23
C SER A 81 1.23 11.66 11.69
N LYS A 82 1.26 12.63 10.75
CA LYS A 82 1.56 14.06 10.98
C LYS A 82 2.91 14.31 11.69
N ASN A 83 3.80 13.35 11.73
CA ASN A 83 5.12 13.46 12.32
C ASN A 83 6.15 13.83 11.24
N ALA A 84 7.06 14.78 11.55
CA ALA A 84 8.13 15.19 10.65
C ALA A 84 9.10 14.04 10.34
N GLU A 85 9.44 13.23 11.33
CA GLU A 85 10.26 12.02 11.19
C GLU A 85 9.66 11.04 10.18
N ASN A 86 8.36 10.79 10.27
CA ASN A 86 7.66 9.90 9.36
C ASN A 86 7.61 10.43 7.91
N LEU A 87 7.60 11.75 7.74
CA LEU A 87 7.73 12.34 6.40
C LEU A 87 9.12 12.12 5.81
N GLU A 88 10.16 12.11 6.63
CA GLU A 88 11.51 11.78 6.19
C GLU A 88 11.63 10.30 5.84
N LYS A 89 11.11 9.40 6.68
CA LYS A 89 11.00 7.94 6.35
C LYS A 89 10.30 7.71 5.01
N LYS A 90 9.27 8.51 4.69
CA LYS A 90 8.63 8.45 3.38
C LYS A 90 9.60 8.80 2.24
N ARG A 91 10.39 9.87 2.39
CA ARG A 91 11.39 10.27 1.38
C ARG A 91 12.45 9.19 1.19
N GLU A 92 12.95 8.66 2.29
CA GLU A 92 13.92 7.55 2.28
C GLU A 92 13.39 6.32 1.56
N LEU A 93 12.13 5.93 1.80
CA LEU A 93 11.50 4.79 1.13
C LEU A 93 11.42 4.99 -0.39
N TRP A 94 11.06 6.20 -0.84
CA TRP A 94 11.03 6.53 -2.26
C TRP A 94 12.43 6.58 -2.89
N GLN A 95 13.43 7.08 -2.15
CA GLN A 95 14.83 7.06 -2.58
C GLN A 95 15.37 5.64 -2.66
N TYR A 96 15.01 4.78 -1.71
CA TYR A 96 15.37 3.37 -1.72
C TYR A 96 14.85 2.65 -2.97
N LEU A 97 13.57 2.86 -3.32
CA LEU A 97 13.02 2.35 -4.58
C LEU A 97 13.76 2.90 -5.80
N LYS A 98 14.09 4.19 -5.82
CA LYS A 98 14.82 4.81 -6.93
C LYS A 98 16.22 4.23 -7.09
N LYS A 99 16.93 3.99 -5.99
CA LYS A 99 18.29 3.43 -5.99
C LYS A 99 18.31 2.00 -6.51
N ASN A 100 17.38 1.16 -6.05
CA ASN A 100 17.37 -0.28 -6.39
C ASN A 100 16.72 -0.56 -7.75
N HIS A 101 15.63 0.15 -8.08
CA HIS A 101 14.83 -0.10 -9.27
C HIS A 101 14.43 1.20 -10.00
N TYR A 102 15.38 1.87 -10.61
CA TYR A 102 15.20 3.17 -11.25
C TYR A 102 14.03 3.22 -12.26
N ARG A 103 13.92 2.24 -13.16
CA ARG A 103 12.84 2.20 -14.16
C ARG A 103 11.45 2.00 -13.51
N THR A 104 11.38 1.13 -12.51
CA THR A 104 10.15 0.86 -11.75
C THR A 104 9.75 2.08 -10.94
N TYR A 105 10.71 2.78 -10.34
CA TYR A 105 10.48 4.05 -9.65
C TYR A 105 9.76 5.05 -10.54
N TRP A 106 10.25 5.33 -11.74
CA TRP A 106 9.63 6.31 -12.63
C TRP A 106 8.23 5.86 -13.08
N LYS A 107 8.04 4.57 -13.37
CA LYS A 107 6.74 4.05 -13.73
C LYS A 107 5.72 4.20 -12.60
N ILE A 108 6.10 3.92 -11.35
CA ILE A 108 5.23 4.09 -10.19
C ILE A 108 5.05 5.57 -9.86
N ARG A 109 6.09 6.36 -9.95
CA ARG A 109 6.08 7.79 -9.60
C ARG A 109 5.16 8.62 -10.49
N TYR A 110 5.11 8.33 -11.78
CA TYR A 110 4.23 8.98 -12.74
C TYR A 110 2.88 8.28 -12.92
N GLY A 111 2.66 7.14 -12.30
CA GLY A 111 1.35 6.53 -12.19
C GLY A 111 0.41 7.37 -11.32
N ILE A 112 -0.90 7.21 -11.49
CA ILE A 112 -1.94 7.96 -10.75
C ILE A 112 -1.69 7.92 -9.25
N LEU A 113 -1.44 6.73 -8.69
CA LEU A 113 -1.19 6.54 -7.26
C LEU A 113 0.10 7.24 -6.80
N GLY A 114 1.16 7.19 -7.60
CA GLY A 114 2.43 7.83 -7.28
C GLY A 114 2.33 9.35 -7.31
N GLN A 115 1.60 9.91 -8.25
CA GLN A 115 1.39 11.36 -8.35
C GLN A 115 0.62 11.89 -7.15
N THR A 116 -0.49 11.24 -6.77
CA THR A 116 -1.32 11.67 -5.63
C THR A 116 -0.56 11.64 -4.32
N MET A 117 0.34 10.67 -4.11
CA MET A 117 1.12 10.55 -2.86
C MET A 117 2.34 11.48 -2.81
N ASN A 118 2.77 12.06 -3.91
CA ASN A 118 3.96 12.88 -3.98
C ASN A 118 3.68 14.35 -4.38
N LEU A 119 2.48 14.82 -4.15
CA LEU A 119 2.13 16.22 -4.33
C LEU A 119 2.99 17.10 -3.40
N PRO A 120 3.54 18.21 -3.91
CA PRO A 120 4.40 19.07 -3.12
C PRO A 120 3.63 19.87 -2.08
N GLY A 121 4.32 20.24 -1.00
CA GLY A 121 3.84 21.18 0.00
C GLY A 121 2.80 20.64 0.98
N ARG A 122 2.32 21.52 1.83
CA ARG A 122 1.28 21.22 2.85
C ARG A 122 -0.09 20.94 2.21
N SER A 123 -0.42 21.67 1.14
CA SER A 123 -1.68 21.48 0.39
C SER A 123 -1.74 20.12 -0.30
N GLY A 124 -0.63 19.68 -0.90
CA GLY A 124 -0.55 18.34 -1.51
C GLY A 124 -0.83 17.22 -0.51
N ARG A 125 -0.31 17.31 0.71
CA ARG A 125 -0.59 16.33 1.77
C ARG A 125 -2.06 16.31 2.21
N LYS A 126 -2.74 17.48 2.23
CA LYS A 126 -4.17 17.56 2.50
C LYS A 126 -4.99 16.87 1.41
N ILE A 127 -4.64 17.11 0.14
CA ILE A 127 -5.29 16.46 -1.01
C ILE A 127 -5.12 14.94 -0.95
N SER A 128 -3.90 14.45 -0.68
CA SER A 128 -3.63 13.01 -0.53
C SER A 128 -4.46 12.40 0.61
N SER A 129 -4.57 13.10 1.75
CA SER A 129 -5.39 12.65 2.88
C SER A 129 -6.88 12.64 2.56
N LEU A 130 -7.39 13.64 1.85
CA LEU A 130 -8.79 13.68 1.40
C LEU A 130 -9.10 12.56 0.40
N ALA A 131 -8.24 12.36 -0.59
CA ALA A 131 -8.38 11.26 -1.55
C ALA A 131 -8.44 9.89 -0.85
N TYR A 132 -7.62 9.69 0.17
CA TYR A 132 -7.67 8.47 0.99
C TYR A 132 -9.00 8.33 1.74
N ILE A 133 -9.51 9.39 2.37
CA ILE A 133 -10.79 9.36 3.10
C ILE A 133 -11.94 9.01 2.16
N VAL A 134 -11.95 9.61 0.97
CA VAL A 134 -12.98 9.34 -0.06
C VAL A 134 -12.87 7.89 -0.54
N ALA A 135 -11.66 7.42 -0.87
CA ALA A 135 -11.43 6.04 -1.29
C ALA A 135 -11.87 5.04 -0.20
N ARG A 136 -11.57 5.32 1.06
CA ARG A 136 -12.00 4.49 2.20
C ARG A 136 -13.53 4.39 2.32
N ARG A 137 -14.27 5.50 2.08
CA ARG A 137 -15.73 5.49 2.09
C ARG A 137 -16.33 4.68 0.94
N ILE A 138 -15.74 4.79 -0.27
CA ILE A 138 -16.22 4.08 -1.46
C ILE A 138 -15.97 2.58 -1.34
N VAL A 139 -14.79 2.19 -0.86
CA VAL A 139 -14.37 0.77 -0.76
C VAL A 139 -14.93 0.10 0.50
N GLY A 140 -15.48 0.86 1.45
CA GLY A 140 -16.11 0.31 2.66
C GLY A 140 -15.13 -0.24 3.69
N PHE A 141 -13.89 0.21 3.70
CA PHE A 141 -12.95 -0.11 4.79
C PHE A 141 -13.29 0.74 6.01
N ASN A 142 -13.92 0.15 6.98
CA ASN A 142 -14.09 0.71 8.32
C ASN A 142 -12.93 0.31 9.22
#